data_e08f7870986a4dbff688f599acca6348
#
_entry.id   e08f7870986a4dbff688f599acca6348
#
_cell.length_a   1.000
_cell.length_b   1.000
_cell.length_c   1.000
_cell.angle_alpha   90.00
_cell.angle_beta   90.00
_cell.angle_gamma   90.00
#
_symmetry.space_group_name_H-M   'P 1'
#
loop_
_entity.id
_entity.type
_entity.pdbx_description
1 polymer ?
#
loop_
_entity_poly.entity_id
_entity_poly.type
_entity_poly.pdbx_seq_one_letter_code
_entity_poly.pdbx_strand_id
1 'polypeptide(L)'
;MIEEDGSINDDYRIDYLRQHIEQMKLAVEDGVDLMGYTPWGCIDLVSASTGEYEKRYGMIYVRRYDNGTGDFARLKKKSFGWYQKVIESNGEIL
;
A
#
# COMPACT_ATOMS: atom_id res chain seq x y z
N MET A 1 -1.57 6.24 -10.60
CA MET A 1 -2.07 6.53 -11.98
C MET A 1 -2.32 5.22 -12.71
N ILE A 2 -3.42 5.10 -13.41
CA ILE A 2 -3.77 3.90 -14.16
C ILE A 2 -2.98 3.89 -15.48
N GLU A 3 -2.27 2.80 -15.75
CA GLU A 3 -1.54 2.60 -16.99
C GLU A 3 -2.48 2.23 -18.15
N GLU A 4 -1.97 2.22 -19.39
CA GLU A 4 -2.76 1.92 -20.58
C GLU A 4 -3.38 0.53 -20.55
N ASP A 5 -2.71 -0.45 -19.93
CA ASP A 5 -3.21 -1.82 -19.78
C ASP A 5 -4.16 -2.01 -18.59
N GLY A 6 -4.50 -0.94 -17.89
CA GLY A 6 -5.35 -0.96 -16.72
C GLY A 6 -4.63 -1.25 -15.41
N SER A 7 -3.33 -1.49 -15.45
CA SER A 7 -2.54 -1.72 -14.24
C SER A 7 -2.24 -0.40 -13.51
N ILE A 8 -1.89 -0.51 -12.25
CA ILE A 8 -1.54 0.64 -11.42
C ILE A 8 -0.18 0.38 -10.79
N ASN A 9 0.81 1.15 -11.25
CA ASN A 9 2.18 1.04 -10.78
C ASN A 9 2.41 2.03 -9.64
N ASP A 10 2.46 1.52 -8.42
CA ASP A 10 2.74 2.31 -7.22
C ASP A 10 4.06 1.90 -6.57
N ASP A 11 5.13 1.86 -7.35
CA ASP A 11 6.47 1.52 -6.88
C ASP A 11 6.91 2.36 -5.68
N TYR A 12 6.49 3.63 -5.61
CA TYR A 12 6.80 4.50 -4.47
C TYR A 12 6.27 3.92 -3.15
N ARG A 13 5.08 3.28 -3.17
CA ARG A 13 4.50 2.64 -1.98
C ARG A 13 5.26 1.37 -1.63
N ILE A 14 5.64 0.59 -2.64
CA ILE A 14 6.46 -0.61 -2.45
C ILE A 14 7.79 -0.23 -1.78
N ASP A 15 8.46 0.80 -2.28
CA ASP A 15 9.73 1.28 -1.70
C ASP A 15 9.56 1.75 -0.26
N TYR A 16 8.49 2.50 0.02
CA TYR A 16 8.18 2.96 1.36
C TYR A 16 8.01 1.79 2.33
N LEU A 17 7.20 0.81 1.96
CA LEU A 17 6.95 -0.38 2.80
C LEU A 17 8.21 -1.23 2.94
N ARG A 18 8.97 -1.42 1.85
CA ARG A 18 10.21 -2.19 1.88
C ARG A 18 11.20 -1.60 2.87
N GLN A 19 11.39 -0.29 2.83
CA GLN A 19 12.32 0.38 3.74
C GLN A 19 11.89 0.24 5.20
N HIS A 20 10.60 0.35 5.48
CA HIS A 20 10.08 0.14 6.83
C HIS A 20 10.28 -1.29 7.32
N ILE A 21 10.03 -2.28 6.46
CA ILE A 21 10.20 -3.69 6.81
C ILE A 21 11.68 -4.00 7.05
N GLU A 22 12.58 -3.45 6.24
CA GLU A 22 14.03 -3.62 6.44
C GLU A 22 14.46 -3.07 7.79
N GLN A 23 13.96 -1.91 8.20
CA GLN A 23 14.24 -1.34 9.51
C GLN A 23 13.67 -2.20 10.65
N MET A 24 12.49 -2.80 10.45
CA MET A 24 11.92 -3.72 11.43
C MET A 24 12.79 -4.97 11.62
N LYS A 25 13.36 -5.51 10.54
CA LYS A 25 14.30 -6.64 10.63
C LYS A 25 15.52 -6.28 11.46
N LEU A 26 16.08 -5.10 11.24
CA LEU A 26 17.23 -4.63 12.02
C LEU A 26 16.86 -4.46 13.50
N ALA A 27 15.67 -3.93 13.77
CA ALA A 27 15.19 -3.76 15.14
C ALA A 27 15.05 -5.10 15.86
N VAL A 28 14.55 -6.13 15.18
CA VAL A 28 14.43 -7.49 15.73
C VAL A 28 15.82 -8.05 16.03
N GLU A 29 16.79 -7.87 15.14
CA GLU A 29 18.17 -8.28 15.37
C GLU A 29 18.78 -7.60 16.60
N ASP A 30 18.37 -6.35 16.87
CA ASP A 30 18.82 -5.58 18.03
C ASP A 30 18.05 -5.96 19.33
N GLY A 31 17.15 -6.91 19.27
CA GLY A 31 16.46 -7.42 20.45
C GLY A 31 15.04 -6.90 20.68
N VAL A 32 14.47 -6.15 19.72
CA VAL A 32 13.09 -5.68 19.85
C VAL A 32 12.11 -6.83 19.65
N ASP A 33 11.14 -6.95 20.55
CA ASP A 33 10.06 -7.94 20.46
C ASP A 33 8.93 -7.37 19.58
N LEU A 34 9.10 -7.52 18.26
CA LEU A 34 8.16 -6.97 17.29
C LEU A 34 6.98 -7.93 17.08
N MET A 35 5.77 -7.46 17.32
CA MET A 35 4.55 -8.28 17.22
C MET A 35 3.96 -8.31 15.82
N GLY A 36 4.16 -7.25 15.02
CA GLY A 36 3.61 -7.18 13.67
C GLY A 36 3.70 -5.79 13.08
N TYR A 37 3.14 -5.64 11.89
CA TYR A 37 3.12 -4.37 11.17
C TYR A 37 1.74 -4.16 10.54
N THR A 38 1.16 -2.99 10.76
CA THR A 38 -0.16 -2.63 10.23
C THR A 38 -0.04 -1.39 9.36
N PRO A 39 0.02 -1.54 8.02
CA PRO A 39 0.00 -0.38 7.13
C PRO A 39 -1.35 0.34 7.19
N TRP A 40 -1.34 1.62 6.91
CA TRP A 40 -2.56 2.43 6.90
C TRP A 40 -3.36 2.17 5.63
N GLY A 41 -4.54 1.60 5.79
CA GLY A 41 -5.49 1.41 4.69
C GLY A 41 -5.07 0.38 3.64
N CYS A 42 -5.81 -0.72 3.53
CA CYS A 42 -5.60 -1.68 2.43
C CYS A 42 -6.31 -1.23 1.15
N ILE A 43 -7.38 -0.47 1.29
CA ILE A 43 -8.19 0.07 0.19
C ILE A 43 -8.07 1.59 0.20
N ASP A 44 -8.06 2.21 -0.97
CA ASP A 44 -8.07 3.66 -1.07
C ASP A 44 -9.25 4.25 -0.29
N LEU A 45 -8.99 5.32 0.44
CA LEU A 45 -9.96 5.94 1.34
C LEU A 45 -9.86 7.46 1.25
N VAL A 46 -10.83 8.14 1.82
CA VAL A 46 -10.78 9.60 1.95
C VAL A 46 -9.71 9.95 2.97
N SER A 47 -8.82 10.87 2.61
CA SER A 47 -7.79 11.33 3.56
C SER A 47 -8.44 11.98 4.78
N ALA A 48 -8.13 11.47 5.96
CA ALA A 48 -8.69 12.00 7.22
C ALA A 48 -8.25 13.43 7.49
N SER A 49 -7.06 13.81 7.05
CA SER A 49 -6.51 15.14 7.31
C SER A 49 -6.93 16.18 6.28
N THR A 50 -7.17 15.78 5.02
CA THR A 50 -7.45 16.71 3.92
C THR A 50 -8.84 16.55 3.31
N GLY A 51 -9.51 15.42 3.55
CA GLY A 51 -10.82 15.13 2.96
C GLY A 51 -10.77 14.78 1.47
N GLU A 52 -9.61 14.38 0.96
CA GLU A 52 -9.42 14.12 -0.46
C GLU A 52 -9.45 12.64 -0.79
N TYR A 53 -10.22 12.24 -1.82
CA TYR A 53 -10.23 10.87 -2.37
C TYR A 53 -8.93 10.56 -3.13
N GLU A 54 -8.34 11.55 -3.78
CA GLU A 54 -7.24 11.35 -4.72
C GLU A 54 -5.87 11.15 -4.05
N LYS A 55 -5.79 11.22 -2.73
CA LYS A 55 -4.58 10.86 -1.98
C LYS A 55 -4.24 9.38 -2.08
N ARG A 56 -5.23 8.51 -2.08
CA ARG A 56 -5.11 7.07 -2.35
C ARG A 56 -3.98 6.36 -1.61
N TYR A 57 -4.19 6.13 -0.32
CA TYR A 57 -3.17 5.50 0.54
C TYR A 57 -3.13 3.97 0.46
N GLY A 58 -4.11 3.34 -0.19
CA GLY A 58 -4.28 1.89 -0.15
C GLY A 58 -3.51 1.12 -1.22
N MET A 59 -3.65 -0.18 -1.21
CA MET A 59 -3.10 -1.11 -2.19
C MET A 59 -4.14 -1.52 -3.23
N ILE A 60 -5.40 -1.15 -3.00
CA ILE A 60 -6.52 -1.35 -3.92
C ILE A 60 -7.01 0.03 -4.34
N TYR A 61 -6.96 0.29 -5.64
CA TYR A 61 -7.41 1.55 -6.22
C TYR A 61 -8.93 1.61 -6.22
N VAL A 62 -9.49 2.72 -5.75
CA VAL A 62 -10.92 3.00 -5.82
C VAL A 62 -11.14 4.16 -6.79
N ARG A 63 -11.95 3.93 -7.82
CA ARG A 63 -12.21 4.93 -8.86
C ARG A 63 -13.23 5.94 -8.35
N ARG A 64 -12.75 6.89 -7.58
CA ARG A 64 -13.52 8.02 -7.07
C ARG A 64 -12.64 9.24 -7.08
N TYR A 65 -13.18 10.37 -7.51
CA TYR A 65 -12.42 11.61 -7.68
C TYR A 65 -12.97 12.70 -6.74
N ASP A 66 -12.13 13.70 -6.46
CA ASP A 66 -12.48 14.79 -5.53
C ASP A 66 -13.67 15.62 -6.01
N ASN A 67 -13.91 15.65 -7.33
CA ASN A 67 -15.05 16.37 -7.92
C ASN A 67 -16.39 15.61 -7.80
N GLY A 68 -16.41 14.47 -7.13
CA GLY A 68 -17.62 13.67 -6.95
C GLY A 68 -17.94 12.69 -8.07
N THR A 69 -17.05 12.56 -9.07
CA THR A 69 -17.22 11.57 -10.15
C THR A 69 -16.54 10.26 -9.81
N GLY A 70 -16.79 9.23 -10.63
CA GLY A 70 -16.23 7.90 -10.47
C GLY A 70 -17.27 6.89 -10.05
N ASP A 71 -17.04 5.62 -10.40
CA ASP A 71 -17.99 4.52 -10.22
C ASP A 71 -17.65 3.61 -9.04
N PHE A 72 -16.65 3.96 -8.22
CA PHE A 72 -16.14 3.16 -7.11
C PHE A 72 -15.56 1.80 -7.51
N ALA A 73 -15.24 1.60 -8.78
CA ALA A 73 -14.57 0.38 -9.22
C ALA A 73 -13.25 0.19 -8.45
N ARG A 74 -12.94 -1.05 -8.11
CA ARG A 74 -11.76 -1.40 -7.33
C ARG A 74 -10.77 -2.17 -8.18
N LEU A 75 -9.52 -1.71 -8.19
CA LEU A 75 -8.43 -2.30 -8.97
C LEU A 75 -7.24 -2.57 -8.06
N LYS A 76 -6.67 -3.76 -8.15
CA LYS A 76 -5.45 -4.10 -7.40
C LYS A 76 -4.28 -3.31 -7.95
N LYS A 77 -3.51 -2.68 -7.05
CA LYS A 77 -2.28 -1.99 -7.44
C LYS A 77 -1.11 -2.98 -7.46
N LYS A 78 0.01 -2.58 -8.02
CA LYS A 78 1.23 -3.40 -8.01
C LYS A 78 1.63 -3.77 -6.57
N SER A 79 1.48 -2.85 -5.63
CA SER A 79 1.77 -3.09 -4.21
C SER A 79 0.91 -4.20 -3.60
N PHE A 80 -0.30 -4.42 -4.08
CA PHE A 80 -1.16 -5.51 -3.59
C PHE A 80 -0.48 -6.87 -3.79
N GLY A 81 -0.02 -7.15 -5.02
CA GLY A 81 0.67 -8.41 -5.32
C GLY A 81 2.02 -8.51 -4.63
N TRP A 82 2.76 -7.40 -4.56
CA TRP A 82 4.05 -7.36 -3.87
C TRP A 82 3.88 -7.69 -2.37
N TYR A 83 2.91 -7.05 -1.72
CA TYR A 83 2.69 -7.26 -0.28
C TYR A 83 2.18 -8.67 0.03
N GLN A 84 1.39 -9.24 -0.87
CA GLN A 84 0.98 -10.65 -0.75
C GLN A 84 2.20 -11.57 -0.67
N LYS A 85 3.20 -11.35 -1.51
CA LYS A 85 4.45 -12.13 -1.50
C LYS A 85 5.26 -11.90 -0.24
N VAL A 86 5.26 -10.68 0.28
CA VAL A 86 5.93 -10.36 1.55
C VAL A 86 5.31 -11.17 2.69
N ILE A 87 3.99 -11.22 2.75
CA ILE A 87 3.26 -11.96 3.78
C ILE A 87 3.55 -13.46 3.66
N GLU A 88 3.45 -14.01 2.47
CA GLU A 88 3.69 -15.44 2.22
C GLU A 88 5.11 -15.87 2.58
N SER A 89 6.09 -15.00 2.37
CA SER A 89 7.50 -15.28 2.68
C SER A 89 7.90 -14.85 4.10
N ASN A 90 6.96 -14.33 4.88
CA ASN A 90 7.21 -13.76 6.20
C ASN A 90 8.30 -12.68 6.16
N GLY A 91 8.26 -11.85 5.13
CA GLY A 91 9.19 -10.74 4.96
C GLY A 91 10.57 -11.10 4.41
N GLU A 92 10.82 -12.36 4.04
CA GLU A 92 12.11 -12.76 3.49
C GLU A 92 12.33 -12.26 2.07
N ILE A 93 11.26 -12.16 1.29
CA ILE A 93 11.31 -11.66 -0.09
C ILE A 93 10.73 -10.25 -0.12
N LEU A 94 11.57 -9.28 -0.44
CA LEU A 94 11.16 -7.88 -0.54
C LEU A 94 11.39 -7.34 -2.00
#